data_7983579be0f03b769304d79d112e31d1
#
_entry.id   7983579be0f03b769304d79d112e31d1
#
_cell.length_a   1.000
_cell.length_b   1.000
_cell.length_c   1.000
_cell.angle_alpha   90.00
_cell.angle_beta   90.00
_cell.angle_gamma   90.00
#
_symmetry.space_group_name_H-M   'P 1'
#
loop_
_entity.id
_entity.type
_entity.pdbx_description
1 polymer ?
#
loop_
_entity_poly.entity_id
_entity_poly.type
_entity_poly.pdbx_seq_one_letter_code
_entity_poly.pdbx_strand_id
1 'polypeptide(L)'
;MRKSKVETAKTRERIVKAAGAEFAANGISEAALARVMASAGLTHGGFYRHFVSKDQLVLEACSKTLLSLVASLELLVNRKPREQALPLLVDHYVSRAHRDQPRTGCPLAALGSELARRDKRTRHVAMQGFLQLSRLIASHLETVPFRKRAERSMAIVSAMVGAVTLARIAPDSPISDSVLVATRDYIIRSVRRHR
;
A
#
# COMPACT_ATOMS: atom_id res chain seq x y z
N MET A 1 -12.67 35.70 -4.61
CA MET A 1 -13.65 34.69 -5.11
C MET A 1 -13.68 33.48 -4.18
N ARG A 2 -14.86 33.10 -3.69
CA ARG A 2 -15.03 31.92 -2.81
C ARG A 2 -14.94 30.67 -3.70
N LYS A 3 -13.91 29.80 -3.49
CA LYS A 3 -13.80 28.52 -4.23
C LYS A 3 -15.07 27.70 -4.04
N SER A 4 -15.55 27.06 -5.11
CA SER A 4 -16.72 26.19 -5.02
C SER A 4 -16.43 24.98 -4.09
N LYS A 5 -17.47 24.36 -3.52
CA LYS A 5 -17.33 23.13 -2.71
C LYS A 5 -16.60 22.04 -3.50
N VAL A 6 -16.83 21.94 -4.81
CA VAL A 6 -16.20 20.98 -5.73
C VAL A 6 -14.69 21.24 -5.86
N GLU A 7 -14.28 22.50 -6.04
CA GLU A 7 -12.86 22.88 -6.12
C GLU A 7 -12.12 22.62 -4.80
N THR A 8 -12.80 22.86 -3.66
CA THR A 8 -12.24 22.55 -2.34
C THR A 8 -12.01 21.06 -2.17
N ALA A 9 -12.97 20.22 -2.58
CA ALA A 9 -12.85 18.77 -2.52
C ALA A 9 -11.71 18.26 -3.43
N LYS A 10 -11.61 18.74 -4.68
CA LYS A 10 -10.51 18.41 -5.60
C LYS A 10 -9.13 18.82 -5.04
N THR A 11 -9.06 20.00 -4.43
CA THR A 11 -7.82 20.48 -3.79
C THR A 11 -7.43 19.57 -2.64
N ARG A 12 -8.38 19.19 -1.77
CA ARG A 12 -8.16 18.27 -0.67
C ARG A 12 -7.67 16.90 -1.14
N GLU A 13 -8.25 16.37 -2.20
CA GLU A 13 -7.81 15.09 -2.80
C GLU A 13 -6.37 15.17 -3.32
N ARG A 14 -5.97 16.28 -3.96
CA ARG A 14 -4.58 16.50 -4.38
C ARG A 14 -3.61 16.50 -3.20
N ILE A 15 -3.97 17.15 -2.08
CA ILE A 15 -3.15 17.15 -0.87
C ILE A 15 -3.01 15.75 -0.31
N VAL A 16 -4.10 14.99 -0.20
CA VAL A 16 -4.09 13.59 0.28
C VAL A 16 -3.19 12.71 -0.58
N LYS A 17 -3.28 12.83 -1.92
CA LYS A 17 -2.43 12.09 -2.86
C LYS A 17 -0.95 12.46 -2.69
N ALA A 18 -0.64 13.75 -2.64
CA ALA A 18 0.73 14.24 -2.42
C ALA A 18 1.30 13.77 -1.08
N ALA A 19 0.48 13.78 -0.02
CA ALA A 19 0.85 13.31 1.30
C ALA A 19 1.19 11.82 1.30
N GLY A 20 0.37 10.97 0.65
CA GLY A 20 0.65 9.54 0.53
C GLY A 20 2.02 9.27 -0.10
N ALA A 21 2.34 9.97 -1.19
CA ALA A 21 3.63 9.85 -1.87
C ALA A 21 4.81 10.36 -1.01
N GLU A 22 4.64 11.51 -0.34
CA GLU A 22 5.69 12.10 0.52
C GLU A 22 5.95 11.23 1.76
N PHE A 23 4.89 10.72 2.41
CA PHE A 23 5.04 9.84 3.57
C PHE A 23 5.74 8.54 3.18
N ALA A 24 5.33 7.91 2.08
CA ALA A 24 5.94 6.66 1.62
C ALA A 24 7.42 6.79 1.24
N ALA A 25 7.84 7.95 0.76
CA ALA A 25 9.23 8.21 0.37
C ALA A 25 10.14 8.61 1.53
N ASN A 26 9.61 9.40 2.47
CA ASN A 26 10.44 10.08 3.49
C ASN A 26 10.06 9.70 4.92
N GLY A 27 9.08 8.82 5.12
CA GLY A 27 8.49 8.56 6.43
C GLY A 27 7.50 9.64 6.86
N ILE A 28 6.62 9.31 7.81
CA ILE A 28 5.59 10.24 8.30
C ILE A 28 6.22 11.35 9.15
N SER A 29 7.19 10.99 10.00
CA SER A 29 7.84 11.93 10.92
C SER A 29 8.61 13.00 10.17
N GLU A 30 9.46 12.60 9.21
CA GLU A 30 10.36 13.46 8.44
C GLU A 30 9.66 14.23 7.30
N ALA A 31 8.46 13.78 6.88
CA ALA A 31 7.72 14.47 5.83
C ALA A 31 7.22 15.84 6.31
N ALA A 32 7.86 16.89 5.82
CA ALA A 32 7.46 18.24 6.11
C ALA A 32 6.15 18.61 5.40
N LEU A 33 5.20 19.17 6.13
CA LEU A 33 3.92 19.64 5.56
C LEU A 33 4.13 20.65 4.42
N ALA A 34 5.20 21.45 4.48
CA ALA A 34 5.54 22.37 3.41
C ALA A 34 5.82 21.65 2.09
N ARG A 35 6.55 20.52 2.11
CA ARG A 35 6.80 19.69 0.90
C ARG A 35 5.52 19.05 0.38
N VAL A 36 4.68 18.52 1.27
CA VAL A 36 3.37 17.97 0.87
C VAL A 36 2.51 19.03 0.16
N MET A 37 2.44 20.23 0.73
CA MET A 37 1.66 21.32 0.14
C MET A 37 2.25 21.80 -1.20
N ALA A 38 3.59 21.95 -1.29
CA ALA A 38 4.26 22.30 -2.54
C ALA A 38 4.02 21.24 -3.63
N SER A 39 4.11 19.93 -3.30
CA SER A 39 3.81 18.83 -4.23
C SER A 39 2.35 18.83 -4.69
N ALA A 40 1.44 19.40 -3.89
CA ALA A 40 0.04 19.63 -4.27
C ALA A 40 -0.18 20.95 -5.03
N GLY A 41 0.89 21.74 -5.32
CA GLY A 41 0.80 23.06 -5.95
C GLY A 41 0.16 24.13 -5.07
N LEU A 42 0.45 24.10 -3.75
CA LEU A 42 -0.16 24.96 -2.74
C LEU A 42 0.90 25.51 -1.78
N THR A 43 0.60 26.64 -1.13
CA THR A 43 1.43 27.19 -0.07
C THR A 43 1.19 26.49 1.26
N HIS A 44 2.20 26.44 2.13
CA HIS A 44 2.10 25.83 3.47
C HIS A 44 0.93 26.41 4.29
N GLY A 45 0.71 27.72 4.26
CA GLY A 45 -0.39 28.38 5.00
C GLY A 45 -1.79 27.94 4.62
N GLY A 46 -1.95 27.27 3.44
CA GLY A 46 -3.23 26.72 3.02
C GLY A 46 -3.63 25.41 3.72
N PHE A 47 -2.71 24.76 4.43
CA PHE A 47 -2.94 23.44 5.04
C PHE A 47 -4.14 23.41 6.00
N TYR A 48 -4.17 24.31 6.96
CA TYR A 48 -5.21 24.35 8.01
C TYR A 48 -6.61 24.73 7.51
N ARG A 49 -6.75 25.12 6.24
CA ARG A 49 -8.07 25.26 5.57
C ARG A 49 -8.67 23.91 5.18
N HIS A 50 -7.84 22.87 5.08
CA HIS A 50 -8.24 21.54 4.60
C HIS A 50 -8.14 20.45 5.68
N PHE A 51 -7.21 20.57 6.62
CA PHE A 51 -6.94 19.56 7.64
C PHE A 51 -6.74 20.20 9.01
N VAL A 52 -7.29 19.57 10.03
CA VAL A 52 -7.15 20.02 11.42
C VAL A 52 -5.76 19.71 11.98
N SER A 53 -5.15 18.59 11.50
CA SER A 53 -3.85 18.14 11.97
C SER A 53 -3.11 17.30 10.92
N LYS A 54 -1.80 17.12 11.10
CA LYS A 54 -0.99 16.18 10.33
C LYS A 54 -1.51 14.74 10.48
N ASP A 55 -1.97 14.35 11.67
CA ASP A 55 -2.50 13.00 11.92
C ASP A 55 -3.77 12.73 11.13
N GLN A 56 -4.66 13.71 10.99
CA GLN A 56 -5.81 13.59 10.09
C GLN A 56 -5.37 13.36 8.65
N LEU A 57 -4.37 14.09 8.17
CA LEU A 57 -3.83 13.91 6.83
C LEU A 57 -3.19 12.53 6.66
N VAL A 58 -2.43 12.04 7.66
CA VAL A 58 -1.83 10.70 7.66
C VAL A 58 -2.90 9.63 7.54
N LEU A 59 -3.95 9.71 8.34
CA LEU A 59 -5.07 8.77 8.30
C LEU A 59 -5.71 8.70 6.92
N GLU A 60 -6.03 9.86 6.34
CA GLU A 60 -6.69 9.94 5.03
C GLU A 60 -5.76 9.52 3.88
N ALA A 61 -4.48 9.89 3.93
CA ALA A 61 -3.49 9.49 2.95
C ALA A 61 -3.27 7.97 2.97
N CYS A 62 -3.14 7.37 4.16
CA CYS A 62 -3.03 5.92 4.33
C CYS A 62 -4.25 5.19 3.76
N SER A 63 -5.47 5.63 4.13
CA SER A 63 -6.72 5.07 3.63
C SER A 63 -6.81 5.13 2.11
N LYS A 64 -6.61 6.32 1.53
CA LYS A 64 -6.72 6.52 0.08
C LYS A 64 -5.70 5.70 -0.70
N THR A 65 -4.45 5.65 -0.22
CA THR A 65 -3.39 4.90 -0.90
C THR A 65 -3.67 3.40 -0.86
N LEU A 66 -4.11 2.85 0.28
CA LEU A 66 -4.48 1.44 0.40
C LEU A 66 -5.66 1.07 -0.50
N LEU A 67 -6.72 1.88 -0.51
CA LEU A 67 -7.87 1.67 -1.39
C LEU A 67 -7.46 1.72 -2.87
N SER A 68 -6.62 2.68 -3.25
CA SER A 68 -6.13 2.80 -4.63
C SER A 68 -5.25 1.62 -5.02
N LEU A 69 -4.41 1.12 -4.12
CA LEU A 69 -3.60 -0.07 -4.34
C LEU A 69 -4.48 -1.31 -4.60
N VAL A 70 -5.44 -1.58 -3.73
CA VAL A 70 -6.35 -2.73 -3.89
C VAL A 70 -7.10 -2.62 -5.20
N ALA A 71 -7.69 -1.47 -5.53
CA ALA A 71 -8.39 -1.25 -6.78
C ALA A 71 -7.48 -1.45 -8.02
N SER A 72 -6.22 -1.00 -7.97
CA SER A 72 -5.27 -1.23 -9.08
C SER A 72 -4.93 -2.71 -9.26
N LEU A 73 -4.79 -3.45 -8.17
CA LEU A 73 -4.54 -4.89 -8.20
C LEU A 73 -5.77 -5.67 -8.70
N GLU A 74 -6.98 -5.28 -8.31
CA GLU A 74 -8.22 -5.84 -8.85
C GLU A 74 -8.32 -5.62 -10.36
N LEU A 75 -8.00 -4.42 -10.84
CA LEU A 75 -7.98 -4.11 -12.28
C LEU A 75 -6.91 -4.92 -13.03
N LEU A 76 -5.76 -5.16 -12.42
CA LEU A 76 -4.67 -5.96 -13.00
C LEU A 76 -5.13 -7.38 -13.35
N VAL A 77 -5.95 -8.00 -12.49
CA VAL A 77 -6.42 -9.38 -12.67
C VAL A 77 -7.80 -9.47 -13.30
N ASN A 78 -8.50 -8.35 -13.45
CA ASN A 78 -9.78 -8.31 -14.13
C ASN A 78 -9.62 -8.85 -15.57
N ARG A 79 -10.49 -9.77 -15.98
CA ARG A 79 -10.45 -10.45 -17.28
C ARG A 79 -9.25 -11.38 -17.50
N LYS A 80 -8.46 -11.70 -16.49
CA LYS A 80 -7.42 -12.71 -16.59
C LYS A 80 -7.98 -14.09 -16.23
N PRO A 81 -7.47 -15.17 -16.84
CA PRO A 81 -7.78 -16.53 -16.40
C PRO A 81 -7.49 -16.67 -14.90
N ARG A 82 -8.36 -17.39 -14.20
CA ARG A 82 -8.30 -17.49 -12.71
C ARG A 82 -6.97 -18.05 -12.22
N GLU A 83 -6.42 -19.02 -12.92
CA GLU A 83 -5.13 -19.64 -12.62
C GLU A 83 -3.93 -18.69 -12.75
N GLN A 84 -4.09 -17.59 -13.49
CA GLN A 84 -3.05 -16.57 -13.68
C GLN A 84 -3.18 -15.42 -12.68
N ALA A 85 -4.33 -15.24 -12.05
CA ALA A 85 -4.61 -14.06 -11.22
C ALA A 85 -3.68 -13.98 -10.01
N LEU A 86 -3.57 -15.05 -9.22
CA LEU A 86 -2.69 -15.06 -8.05
C LEU A 86 -1.21 -14.88 -8.41
N PRO A 87 -0.64 -15.60 -9.39
CA PRO A 87 0.72 -15.33 -9.86
C PRO A 87 0.92 -13.86 -10.25
N LEU A 88 0.02 -13.27 -11.03
CA LEU A 88 0.11 -11.86 -11.44
C LEU A 88 0.08 -10.89 -10.26
N LEU A 89 -0.80 -11.11 -9.26
CA LEU A 89 -0.86 -10.29 -8.05
C LEU A 89 0.47 -10.34 -7.28
N VAL A 90 1.00 -11.54 -7.10
CA VAL A 90 2.27 -11.76 -6.40
C VAL A 90 3.43 -11.16 -7.18
N ASP A 91 3.51 -11.41 -8.50
CA ASP A 91 4.57 -10.88 -9.37
C ASP A 91 4.58 -9.37 -9.43
N HIS A 92 3.39 -8.75 -9.47
CA HIS A 92 3.28 -7.29 -9.46
C HIS A 92 3.70 -6.70 -8.12
N TYR A 93 3.23 -7.31 -7.00
CA TYR A 93 3.49 -6.76 -5.67
C TYR A 93 4.93 -7.03 -5.22
N VAL A 94 5.44 -8.27 -5.38
CA VAL A 94 6.79 -8.69 -4.96
C VAL A 94 7.75 -8.51 -6.14
N SER A 95 8.01 -7.23 -6.49
CA SER A 95 8.79 -6.86 -7.66
C SER A 95 9.81 -5.76 -7.37
N ARG A 96 10.85 -5.69 -8.20
CA ARG A 96 11.80 -4.56 -8.21
C ARG A 96 11.08 -3.21 -8.42
N ALA A 97 10.12 -3.17 -9.33
CA ALA A 97 9.35 -1.95 -9.61
C ALA A 97 8.62 -1.43 -8.35
N HIS A 98 8.00 -2.32 -7.56
CA HIS A 98 7.36 -1.92 -6.30
C HIS A 98 8.37 -1.56 -5.22
N ARG A 99 9.52 -2.26 -5.16
CA ARG A 99 10.62 -1.92 -4.26
C ARG A 99 11.12 -0.50 -4.52
N ASP A 100 11.40 -0.17 -5.77
CA ASP A 100 12.11 1.05 -6.18
C ASP A 100 11.18 2.28 -6.26
N GLN A 101 9.86 2.07 -6.21
CA GLN A 101 8.86 3.14 -6.28
C GLN A 101 7.99 3.23 -5.02
N PRO A 102 8.56 3.59 -3.85
CA PRO A 102 7.78 3.68 -2.61
C PRO A 102 6.64 4.69 -2.68
N ARG A 103 6.79 5.78 -3.45
CA ARG A 103 5.79 6.86 -3.61
C ARG A 103 4.43 6.38 -4.12
N THR A 104 4.38 5.30 -4.88
CA THR A 104 3.17 4.73 -5.47
C THR A 104 2.84 3.35 -4.92
N GLY A 105 3.69 2.83 -4.03
CA GLY A 105 3.59 1.49 -3.48
C GLY A 105 2.67 1.37 -2.26
N CYS A 106 2.74 0.20 -1.65
CA CYS A 106 1.95 -0.14 -0.46
C CYS A 106 2.43 0.63 0.78
N PRO A 107 1.56 1.38 1.47
CA PRO A 107 1.90 2.06 2.72
C PRO A 107 2.33 1.10 3.84
N LEU A 108 1.80 -0.13 3.86
CA LEU A 108 2.19 -1.13 4.87
C LEU A 108 3.66 -1.52 4.72
N ALA A 109 4.15 -1.64 3.47
CA ALA A 109 5.54 -1.96 3.20
C ALA A 109 6.49 -0.74 3.37
N ALA A 110 5.98 0.48 3.24
CA ALA A 110 6.79 1.69 3.39
C ALA A 110 6.80 2.22 4.84
N LEU A 111 5.68 2.11 5.54
CA LEU A 111 5.41 2.85 6.78
C LEU A 111 4.95 1.95 7.93
N GLY A 112 5.00 0.61 7.81
CA GLY A 112 4.40 -0.31 8.78
C GLY A 112 4.82 -0.05 10.23
N SER A 113 6.11 0.18 10.47
CA SER A 113 6.66 0.47 11.79
C SER A 113 6.21 1.83 12.35
N GLU A 114 6.04 2.83 11.49
CA GLU A 114 5.54 4.15 11.90
C GLU A 114 4.03 4.12 12.15
N LEU A 115 3.26 3.42 11.30
CA LEU A 115 1.82 3.24 11.45
C LEU A 115 1.48 2.52 12.74
N ALA A 116 2.29 1.53 13.18
CA ALA A 116 2.12 0.82 14.44
C ALA A 116 2.19 1.75 15.68
N ARG A 117 2.89 2.87 15.57
CA ARG A 117 3.06 3.88 16.64
C ARG A 117 2.05 5.03 16.58
N ARG A 118 1.11 5.02 15.61
CA ARG A 118 0.08 6.05 15.47
C ARG A 118 -1.13 5.78 16.37
N ASP A 119 -2.04 6.74 16.38
CA ASP A 119 -3.30 6.66 17.11
C ASP A 119 -4.15 5.46 16.67
N LYS A 120 -5.16 5.10 17.49
CA LYS A 120 -6.02 3.94 17.28
C LYS A 120 -6.76 3.99 15.93
N ARG A 121 -7.15 5.17 15.45
CA ARG A 121 -7.89 5.32 14.18
C ARG A 121 -6.99 5.04 12.99
N THR A 122 -5.78 5.59 12.99
CA THR A 122 -4.77 5.36 11.94
C THR A 122 -4.36 3.88 11.89
N ARG A 123 -4.11 3.25 13.03
CA ARG A 123 -3.82 1.80 13.10
C ARG A 123 -4.99 0.97 12.57
N HIS A 124 -6.23 1.34 12.91
CA HIS A 124 -7.42 0.66 12.40
C HIS A 124 -7.51 0.73 10.87
N VAL A 125 -7.31 1.91 10.29
CA VAL A 125 -7.32 2.11 8.82
C VAL A 125 -6.23 1.27 8.15
N ALA A 126 -5.02 1.22 8.70
CA ALA A 126 -3.95 0.38 8.18
C ALA A 126 -4.33 -1.11 8.19
N MET A 127 -4.92 -1.59 9.29
CA MET A 127 -5.40 -2.98 9.39
C MET A 127 -6.57 -3.27 8.46
N GLN A 128 -7.49 -2.33 8.24
CA GLN A 128 -8.55 -2.51 7.24
C GLN A 128 -7.98 -2.66 5.83
N GLY A 129 -6.96 -1.88 5.46
CA GLY A 129 -6.26 -2.03 4.18
C GLY A 129 -5.56 -3.40 4.05
N PHE A 130 -4.90 -3.88 5.11
CA PHE A 130 -4.34 -5.23 5.15
C PHE A 130 -5.41 -6.31 4.92
N LEU A 131 -6.57 -6.18 5.57
CA LEU A 131 -7.68 -7.13 5.41
C LEU A 131 -8.30 -7.08 4.02
N GLN A 132 -8.39 -5.91 3.39
CA GLN A 132 -8.87 -5.78 2.00
C GLN A 132 -7.92 -6.47 1.02
N LEU A 133 -6.61 -6.24 1.16
CA LEU A 133 -5.60 -6.92 0.36
C LEU A 133 -5.64 -8.44 0.58
N SER A 134 -5.82 -8.88 1.84
CA SER A 134 -5.98 -10.31 2.16
C SER A 134 -7.23 -10.91 1.53
N ARG A 135 -8.36 -10.20 1.52
CA ARG A 135 -9.59 -10.64 0.84
C ARG A 135 -9.39 -10.79 -0.66
N LEU A 136 -8.68 -9.84 -1.30
CA LEU A 136 -8.34 -9.94 -2.71
C LEU A 136 -7.49 -11.21 -2.98
N ILE A 137 -6.46 -11.46 -2.20
CA ILE A 137 -5.68 -12.70 -2.33
C ILE A 137 -6.54 -13.93 -2.09
N ALA A 138 -7.37 -13.95 -1.04
CA ALA A 138 -8.25 -15.07 -0.69
C ALA A 138 -9.21 -15.45 -1.81
N SER A 139 -9.73 -14.47 -2.57
CA SER A 139 -10.64 -14.72 -3.71
C SER A 139 -9.96 -15.47 -4.88
N HIS A 140 -8.63 -15.53 -4.90
CA HIS A 140 -7.83 -16.24 -5.90
C HIS A 140 -7.09 -17.49 -5.35
N LEU A 141 -7.46 -17.96 -4.13
CA LEU A 141 -6.92 -19.18 -3.52
C LEU A 141 -7.83 -20.38 -3.74
N GLU A 142 -8.18 -20.69 -4.99
CA GLU A 142 -9.16 -21.73 -5.31
C GLU A 142 -8.73 -23.14 -4.90
N THR A 143 -7.44 -23.43 -4.96
CA THR A 143 -6.84 -24.72 -4.55
C THR A 143 -6.82 -24.92 -3.04
N VAL A 144 -7.02 -23.85 -2.26
CA VAL A 144 -7.06 -23.88 -0.80
C VAL A 144 -8.50 -24.09 -0.32
N PRO A 145 -8.76 -25.04 0.61
CA PRO A 145 -10.09 -25.20 1.20
C PRO A 145 -10.64 -23.88 1.76
N PHE A 146 -11.90 -23.60 1.48
CA PHE A 146 -12.54 -22.30 1.79
C PHE A 146 -12.28 -21.81 3.21
N ARG A 147 -12.43 -22.70 4.22
CA ARG A 147 -12.19 -22.39 5.64
C ARG A 147 -10.76 -21.95 5.97
N LYS A 148 -9.78 -22.29 5.11
CA LYS A 148 -8.35 -21.94 5.31
C LYS A 148 -7.91 -20.74 4.48
N ARG A 149 -8.75 -20.23 3.57
CA ARG A 149 -8.35 -19.14 2.64
C ARG A 149 -8.02 -17.84 3.37
N ALA A 150 -8.78 -17.49 4.40
CA ALA A 150 -8.56 -16.27 5.17
C ALA A 150 -7.20 -16.30 5.88
N GLU A 151 -6.90 -17.37 6.59
CA GLU A 151 -5.61 -17.54 7.29
C GLU A 151 -4.44 -17.55 6.30
N ARG A 152 -4.58 -18.34 5.22
CA ARG A 152 -3.54 -18.46 4.18
C ARG A 152 -3.29 -17.12 3.48
N SER A 153 -4.34 -16.36 3.18
CA SER A 153 -4.20 -15.05 2.53
C SER A 153 -3.51 -14.03 3.42
N MET A 154 -3.81 -14.02 4.72
CA MET A 154 -3.09 -13.18 5.69
C MET A 154 -1.60 -13.50 5.74
N ALA A 155 -1.22 -14.78 5.76
CA ALA A 155 0.17 -15.20 5.72
C ALA A 155 0.87 -14.76 4.42
N ILE A 156 0.21 -14.94 3.26
CA ILE A 156 0.73 -14.50 1.96
C ILE A 156 0.94 -12.99 1.95
N VAL A 157 -0.05 -12.18 2.34
CA VAL A 157 0.08 -10.71 2.36
C VAL A 157 1.18 -10.27 3.32
N SER A 158 1.30 -10.90 4.49
CA SER A 158 2.39 -10.60 5.44
C SER A 158 3.77 -10.89 4.82
N ALA A 159 3.93 -12.02 4.11
CA ALA A 159 5.15 -12.34 3.40
C ALA A 159 5.45 -11.33 2.27
N MET A 160 4.44 -10.93 1.49
CA MET A 160 4.58 -9.95 0.42
C MET A 160 5.03 -8.58 0.97
N VAL A 161 4.39 -8.10 2.04
CA VAL A 161 4.75 -6.84 2.72
C VAL A 161 6.18 -6.92 3.26
N GLY A 162 6.50 -7.99 3.99
CA GLY A 162 7.83 -8.21 4.57
C GLY A 162 8.94 -8.26 3.51
N ALA A 163 8.71 -8.96 2.40
CA ALA A 163 9.69 -9.07 1.32
C ALA A 163 10.04 -7.70 0.71
N VAL A 164 9.03 -6.87 0.40
CA VAL A 164 9.27 -5.54 -0.16
C VAL A 164 9.95 -4.63 0.87
N THR A 165 9.55 -4.71 2.15
CA THR A 165 10.19 -3.95 3.23
C THR A 165 11.67 -4.31 3.37
N LEU A 166 12.00 -5.60 3.44
CA LEU A 166 13.39 -6.07 3.57
C LEU A 166 14.22 -5.74 2.33
N ALA A 167 13.65 -5.91 1.14
CA ALA A 167 14.33 -5.57 -0.11
C ALA A 167 14.68 -4.08 -0.22
N ARG A 168 13.91 -3.19 0.41
CA ARG A 168 14.19 -1.74 0.45
C ARG A 168 15.32 -1.35 1.41
N ILE A 169 15.71 -2.22 2.35
CA ILE A 169 16.79 -1.92 3.30
C ILE A 169 18.16 -1.89 2.59
N ALA A 170 18.35 -2.74 1.58
CA ALA A 170 19.59 -2.80 0.83
C ALA A 170 19.32 -2.94 -0.68
N PRO A 171 18.74 -1.90 -1.33
CA PRO A 171 18.22 -1.98 -2.70
C PRO A 171 19.29 -2.36 -3.74
N ASP A 172 20.53 -1.96 -3.53
CA ASP A 172 21.64 -2.22 -4.43
C ASP A 172 22.36 -3.56 -4.16
N SER A 173 21.90 -4.31 -3.17
CA SER A 173 22.47 -5.62 -2.80
C SER A 173 21.81 -6.76 -3.58
N PRO A 174 22.57 -7.78 -4.03
CA PRO A 174 22.00 -9.01 -4.59
C PRO A 174 21.00 -9.72 -3.66
N ILE A 175 21.13 -9.53 -2.33
CA ILE A 175 20.19 -10.08 -1.34
C ILE A 175 18.81 -9.48 -1.52
N SER A 176 18.71 -8.21 -1.91
CA SER A 176 17.41 -7.55 -2.16
C SER A 176 16.59 -8.30 -3.19
N ASP A 177 17.20 -8.63 -4.34
CA ASP A 177 16.55 -9.38 -5.39
C ASP A 177 16.25 -10.82 -4.95
N SER A 178 17.19 -11.45 -4.22
CA SER A 178 17.01 -12.80 -3.71
C SER A 178 15.82 -12.93 -2.77
N VAL A 179 15.58 -11.94 -1.90
CA VAL A 179 14.41 -11.89 -1.01
C VAL A 179 13.11 -11.84 -1.80
N LEU A 180 13.06 -10.99 -2.84
CA LEU A 180 11.86 -10.89 -3.70
C LEU A 180 11.60 -12.21 -4.42
N VAL A 181 12.62 -12.78 -5.08
CA VAL A 181 12.48 -14.04 -5.83
C VAL A 181 12.10 -15.20 -4.90
N ALA A 182 12.81 -15.38 -3.79
CA ALA A 182 12.55 -16.45 -2.85
C ALA A 182 11.12 -16.39 -2.27
N THR A 183 10.65 -15.20 -1.89
CA THR A 183 9.30 -15.01 -1.35
C THR A 183 8.23 -15.29 -2.40
N ARG A 184 8.39 -14.75 -3.61
CA ARG A 184 7.51 -15.02 -4.74
C ARG A 184 7.38 -16.54 -5.00
N ASP A 185 8.49 -17.22 -5.16
CA ASP A 185 8.54 -18.65 -5.47
C ASP A 185 7.96 -19.50 -4.33
N TYR A 186 8.22 -19.12 -3.09
CA TYR A 186 7.63 -19.78 -1.94
C TYR A 186 6.09 -19.67 -1.96
N ILE A 187 5.55 -18.47 -2.17
CA ILE A 187 4.11 -18.24 -2.23
C ILE A 187 3.49 -19.10 -3.33
N ILE A 188 4.01 -19.03 -4.55
CA ILE A 188 3.45 -19.76 -5.72
C ILE A 188 3.49 -21.28 -5.50
N ARG A 189 4.62 -21.81 -4.99
CA ARG A 189 4.75 -23.25 -4.69
C ARG A 189 3.82 -23.68 -3.55
N SER A 190 3.65 -22.87 -2.52
CA SER A 190 2.81 -23.19 -1.37
C SER A 190 1.34 -23.35 -1.72
N VAL A 191 0.88 -22.66 -2.75
CA VAL A 191 -0.53 -22.73 -3.22
C VAL A 191 -0.75 -23.89 -4.17
N ARG A 192 0.26 -24.29 -4.98
CA ARG A 192 0.17 -25.44 -5.92
C ARG A 192 0.19 -26.81 -5.22
N ARG A 193 0.79 -26.93 -4.05
CA ARG A 193 0.98 -28.22 -3.33
C ARG A 193 -0.29 -28.80 -2.69
N HIS A 194 -1.45 -28.17 -2.84
CA HIS A 194 -2.73 -28.66 -2.31
C HIS A 194 -3.66 -29.23 -3.41
N ARG A 195 -3.08 -29.63 -4.57
CA ARG A 195 -3.76 -30.49 -5.56
C ARG A 195 -3.57 -31.95 -5.23
#